data_a5145daa537ad0717ea7de514b417712
#
_entry.id   a5145daa537ad0717ea7de514b417712
#
_cell.length_a   1.000
_cell.length_b   1.000
_cell.length_c   1.000
_cell.angle_alpha   90.00
_cell.angle_beta   90.00
_cell.angle_gamma   90.00
#
_symmetry.space_group_name_H-M   'P 1'
#
loop_
_entity.id
_entity.type
_entity.pdbx_description
1 polymer ?
#
loop_
_entity_poly.entity_id
_entity_poly.type
_entity_poly.pdbx_seq_one_letter_code
_entity_poly.pdbx_strand_id
1 'polypeptide(L)' 'MALVELARFQTKVEADLARLLLEAEGFGPMLFDEGMNYIGLGSIMPIRLMVVEEEYEPAAALLVEEGLL' A
#
# COMPACT_ATOMS: atom_id res chain seq x y z
N MET A 1 -6.52 17.72 2.37
CA MET A 1 -6.45 16.29 2.05
C MET A 1 -5.44 15.59 2.92
N ALA A 2 -5.86 14.57 3.60
CA ALA A 2 -4.98 13.82 4.48
C ALA A 2 -4.65 12.48 3.85
N LEU A 3 -3.41 12.04 4.03
CA LEU A 3 -3.01 10.68 3.68
C LEU A 3 -3.28 9.79 4.88
N VAL A 4 -3.89 8.64 4.62
CA VAL A 4 -4.16 7.66 5.67
C VAL A 4 -3.59 6.32 5.24
N GLU A 5 -3.22 5.52 6.23
CA GLU A 5 -2.66 4.20 5.95
C GLU A 5 -3.78 3.24 5.59
N LEU A 6 -3.67 2.62 4.44
CA LEU A 6 -4.66 1.65 3.97
C LEU A 6 -4.25 0.24 4.38
N ALA A 7 -2.97 -0.10 4.25
CA ALA A 7 -2.50 -1.45 4.52
C ALA A 7 -1.00 -1.45 4.72
N ARG A 8 -0.48 -2.54 5.27
CA ARG A 8 0.95 -2.78 5.42
C ARG A 8 1.29 -4.12 4.81
N PHE A 9 2.43 -4.17 4.14
CA PHE A 9 2.89 -5.39 3.50
C PHE A 9 4.32 -5.71 3.91
N GLN A 10 4.63 -6.99 4.01
CA GLN A 10 5.97 -7.42 4.41
C GLN A 10 6.93 -7.48 3.23
N THR A 11 6.42 -7.60 2.02
CA THR A 11 7.27 -7.70 0.84
C THR A 11 6.95 -6.62 -0.16
N LYS A 12 7.97 -6.25 -0.94
CA LYS A 12 7.80 -5.26 -2.01
C LYS A 12 6.85 -5.78 -3.08
N VAL A 13 6.89 -7.09 -3.33
CA VAL A 13 6.03 -7.67 -4.35
C VAL A 13 4.55 -7.49 -4.02
N GLU A 14 4.18 -7.78 -2.78
CA GLU A 14 2.80 -7.60 -2.35
C GLU A 14 2.39 -6.14 -2.38
N ALA A 15 3.28 -5.27 -1.90
CA ALA A 15 2.99 -3.84 -1.89
C ALA A 15 2.80 -3.29 -3.30
N ASP A 16 3.67 -3.71 -4.22
CA ASP A 16 3.57 -3.26 -5.61
C ASP A 16 2.30 -3.77 -6.28
N LEU A 17 1.92 -5.01 -5.99
CA LEU A 17 0.69 -5.56 -6.55
C LEU A 17 -0.51 -4.73 -6.11
N ALA A 18 -0.61 -4.45 -4.82
CA ALA A 18 -1.71 -3.63 -4.30
C ALA A 18 -1.71 -2.25 -4.94
N ARG A 19 -0.53 -1.63 -5.04
CA ARG A 19 -0.41 -0.30 -5.63
C ARG A 19 -0.88 -0.31 -7.09
N LEU A 20 -0.44 -1.30 -7.85
CA LEU A 20 -0.79 -1.36 -9.27
C LEU A 20 -2.28 -1.60 -9.48
N LEU A 21 -2.89 -2.43 -8.65
CA LEU A 21 -4.33 -2.66 -8.73
C LEU A 21 -5.11 -1.37 -8.47
N LEU A 22 -4.68 -0.61 -7.48
CA LEU A 22 -5.35 0.65 -7.18
C LEU A 22 -5.14 1.67 -8.28
N GLU A 23 -3.93 1.76 -8.84
CA GLU A 23 -3.66 2.68 -9.93
C GLU A 23 -4.49 2.35 -11.16
N ALA A 24 -4.68 1.07 -11.43
CA ALA A 24 -5.48 0.65 -12.57
C ALA A 24 -6.94 1.09 -12.44
N GLU A 25 -7.41 1.27 -11.22
CA GLU A 25 -8.78 1.72 -10.96
C GLU A 25 -8.87 3.23 -10.79
N GLY A 26 -7.78 3.96 -11.00
CA GLY A 26 -7.80 5.40 -10.96
C GLY A 26 -7.47 6.02 -9.62
N PHE A 27 -7.07 5.21 -8.63
CA PHE A 27 -6.66 5.74 -7.34
C PHE A 27 -5.21 6.22 -7.38
N GLY A 28 -4.81 7.02 -6.39
CA GLY A 28 -3.45 7.54 -6.30
C GLY A 28 -2.73 7.03 -5.05
N PRO A 29 -2.41 5.75 -4.99
CA PRO A 29 -1.72 5.20 -3.82
C PRO A 29 -0.27 5.64 -3.75
N MET A 30 0.26 5.67 -2.52
CA MET A 30 1.67 5.96 -2.29
C MET A 30 2.24 4.90 -1.36
N LEU A 31 3.45 4.44 -1.67
CA LEU A 31 4.15 3.48 -0.83
C LEU A 31 5.23 4.18 -0.02
N PHE A 32 5.25 3.89 1.28
CA PHE A 32 6.27 4.39 2.18
C PHE A 32 7.05 3.19 2.71
N ASP A 33 8.27 3.04 2.23
CA ASP A 33 9.14 1.91 2.56
C ASP A 33 10.33 2.43 3.34
N GLU A 34 10.18 2.48 4.65
CA GLU A 34 11.21 3.05 5.52
C GLU A 34 12.41 2.14 5.70
N GLY A 35 12.27 0.85 5.37
CA GLY A 35 13.34 -0.11 5.56
C GLY A 35 14.25 -0.30 4.36
N MET A 36 13.93 0.31 3.23
CA MET A 36 14.64 0.01 1.99
C MET A 36 16.11 0.41 1.99
N ASN A 37 16.48 1.36 2.84
CA ASN A 37 17.86 1.85 2.88
C ASN A 37 18.76 1.07 3.83
N TYR A 38 18.23 0.06 4.49
CA TYR A 38 18.98 -0.69 5.48
C TYR A 38 19.21 -2.10 4.97
N ILE A 39 20.45 -2.35 4.56
CA ILE A 39 20.82 -3.65 4.04
C ILE A 39 20.59 -4.71 5.11
N GLY A 40 19.83 -5.74 4.77
CA GLY A 40 19.53 -6.82 5.69
C GLY A 40 18.43 -6.52 6.68
N LEU A 41 17.89 -5.30 6.68
CA LEU A 41 16.84 -4.92 7.61
C LEU A 41 15.53 -4.59 6.93
N GLY A 42 15.51 -4.56 5.59
CA GLY A 42 14.32 -4.18 4.86
C GLY A 42 13.09 -5.04 5.16
N SER A 43 13.31 -6.32 5.49
CA SER A 43 12.21 -7.22 5.79
C SER A 43 11.60 -6.99 7.17
N ILE A 44 12.28 -6.21 8.01
CA ILE A 44 11.81 -5.92 9.37
C ILE A 44 10.80 -4.77 9.35
N MET A 45 10.99 -3.84 8.44
CA MET A 45 10.16 -2.63 8.36
C MET A 45 9.07 -2.84 7.32
N PRO A 46 7.81 -2.83 7.72
CA PRO A 46 6.73 -3.03 6.76
C PRO A 46 6.62 -1.86 5.80
N ILE A 47 6.14 -2.16 4.59
CA ILE A 47 5.89 -1.15 3.58
C ILE A 47 4.46 -0.69 3.77
N ARG A 48 4.26 0.61 3.96
CA ARG A 48 2.94 1.16 4.20
C ARG A 48 2.34 1.69 2.90
N LEU A 49 1.11 1.28 2.64
CA LEU A 49 0.36 1.76 1.49
C LEU A 49 -0.59 2.84 1.97
N MET A 50 -0.43 4.05 1.43
CA MET A 50 -1.19 5.21 1.84
C MET A 50 -2.07 5.68 0.70
N VAL A 51 -3.25 6.18 1.04
CA VAL A 51 -4.14 6.82 0.09
C VAL A 51 -4.69 8.09 0.72
N VAL A 52 -5.24 8.99 -0.09
CA VAL A 52 -5.94 10.13 0.48
C VAL A 52 -7.21 9.61 1.17
N GLU A 53 -7.60 10.30 2.23
CA GLU A 53 -8.70 9.86 3.07
C GLU A 53 -9.97 9.59 2.27
N GLU A 54 -10.24 10.42 1.28
CA GLU A 54 -11.44 10.29 0.45
C GLU A 54 -11.47 9.00 -0.36
N GLU A 55 -10.31 8.41 -0.60
CA GLU A 55 -10.21 7.17 -1.38
C GLU A 55 -10.17 5.92 -0.51
N TYR A 56 -10.14 6.09 0.81
CA TYR A 56 -9.92 4.94 1.70
C TYR A 56 -10.96 3.84 1.52
N GLU A 57 -12.24 4.19 1.59
CA GLU A 57 -13.29 3.17 1.54
C GLU A 57 -13.32 2.39 0.24
N PRO A 58 -13.36 3.04 -0.94
CA PRO A 58 -13.38 2.29 -2.18
C PRO A 58 -12.07 1.53 -2.44
N ALA A 59 -10.94 2.10 -2.02
CA ALA A 59 -9.66 1.40 -2.20
C ALA A 59 -9.58 0.17 -1.32
N ALA A 60 -10.04 0.26 -0.08
CA ALA A 60 -10.06 -0.88 0.82
C ALA A 60 -10.98 -1.98 0.28
N ALA A 61 -12.13 -1.60 -0.25
CA ALA A 61 -13.07 -2.56 -0.82
C ALA A 61 -12.43 -3.32 -1.99
N LEU A 62 -11.69 -2.63 -2.83
CA LEU A 62 -11.01 -3.27 -3.96
C LEU A 62 -9.99 -4.29 -3.48
N LEU A 63 -9.17 -3.92 -2.49
CA LEU A 63 -8.15 -4.83 -1.99
C LEU A 63 -8.75 -6.05 -1.29
N VAL A 64 -9.86 -5.86 -0.59
CA VAL A 64 -10.58 -7.00 0.02
C VAL A 64 -11.08 -7.93 -1.07
N GLU A 65 -11.65 -7.38 -2.13
CA GLU A 65 -12.17 -8.16 -3.23
C GLU A 65 -11.07 -8.98 -3.90
N GLU A 66 -9.87 -8.40 -3.99
CA GLU A 66 -8.73 -9.07 -4.62
C GLU A 66 -7.97 -9.98 -3.66
N GLY A 67 -8.41 -10.09 -2.43
CA GLY A 67 -7.77 -10.97 -1.46
C GLY A 67 -6.50 -10.43 -0.86
N LEU A 68 -6.25 -9.12 -0.96
CA LEU A 68 -5.04 -8.50 -0.44
C LEU A 68 -5.24 -7.87 0.94
N LEU A 69 -6.46 -7.79 1.38
CA LEU A 69 -6.80 -7.32 2.73
C LEU A 69 -7.71 -8.31 3.42
#